data_6c469ebf0a7efcca71870f5ac1503760
#
_entry.id   6c469ebf0a7efcca71870f5ac1503760
#
_cell.length_a   1.000
_cell.length_b   1.000
_cell.length_c   1.000
_cell.angle_alpha   90.00
_cell.angle_beta   90.00
_cell.angle_gamma   90.00
#
_symmetry.space_group_name_H-M   'P 1'
#
loop_
_entity.id
_entity.type
_entity.pdbx_description
1 polymer ?
#
loop_
_entity_poly.entity_id
_entity_poly.type
_entity_poly.pdbx_seq_one_letter_code
_entity_poly.pdbx_strand_id
1 'polypeptide(L)'
;MNTAEKINFISNWILDYSNKNNFSSLVIGISGGIDSAVTSTLSARTNLQTHVVTMPILDHQTLNNRGNNHVDWLKKNFKNITHHHIDLSKVFREFQDKLGSNNSEHGYANSQARLRKIGRAHV
;
A
#
# COMPACT_ATOMS: atom_id res chain seq x y z
N MET A 1 11.58 3.56 -25.53
CA MET A 1 10.94 4.56 -24.65
C MET A 1 11.90 5.03 -23.57
N ASN A 2 12.00 6.35 -23.36
CA ASN A 2 12.71 6.88 -22.21
C ASN A 2 11.87 6.76 -20.94
N THR A 3 12.41 7.18 -19.81
CA THR A 3 11.74 7.05 -18.50
C THR A 3 10.41 7.82 -18.44
N ALA A 4 10.38 9.05 -18.94
CA ALA A 4 9.16 9.86 -18.94
C ALA A 4 8.05 9.22 -19.78
N GLU A 5 8.39 8.66 -20.94
CA GLU A 5 7.46 7.94 -21.80
C GLU A 5 6.92 6.67 -21.12
N LYS A 6 7.78 5.92 -20.41
CA LYS A 6 7.37 4.74 -19.65
C LYS A 6 6.39 5.10 -18.54
N ILE A 7 6.67 6.17 -17.80
CA ILE A 7 5.78 6.66 -16.73
C ILE A 7 4.40 6.99 -17.30
N ASN A 8 4.36 7.75 -18.37
CA ASN A 8 3.11 8.15 -19.02
C ASN A 8 2.36 6.93 -19.58
N PHE A 9 3.08 6.01 -20.21
CA PHE A 9 2.49 4.79 -20.75
C PHE A 9 1.82 3.94 -19.66
N ILE A 10 2.50 3.72 -18.53
CA ILE A 10 1.97 2.90 -17.44
C ILE A 10 0.78 3.58 -16.78
N SER A 11 0.87 4.87 -16.47
CA SER A 11 -0.24 5.62 -15.86
C SER A 11 -1.47 5.62 -16.77
N ASN A 12 -1.29 5.82 -18.06
CA ASN A 12 -2.38 5.77 -19.02
C ASN A 12 -2.98 4.37 -19.13
N TRP A 13 -2.15 3.33 -19.08
CA TRP A 13 -2.61 1.96 -19.07
C TRP A 13 -3.49 1.66 -17.85
N ILE A 14 -3.07 2.10 -16.67
CA ILE A 14 -3.86 1.94 -15.43
C ILE A 14 -5.20 2.65 -15.57
N LEU A 15 -5.20 3.88 -16.07
CA LEU A 15 -6.42 4.66 -16.27
C LEU A 15 -7.37 3.98 -17.25
N ASP A 16 -6.87 3.56 -18.39
CA ASP A 16 -7.67 2.89 -19.43
C ASP A 16 -8.27 1.57 -18.90
N TYR A 17 -7.47 0.77 -18.21
CA TYR A 17 -7.94 -0.46 -17.59
C TYR A 17 -9.04 -0.19 -16.57
N SER A 18 -8.86 0.81 -15.72
CA SER A 18 -9.84 1.20 -14.71
C SER A 18 -11.15 1.65 -15.36
N ASN A 19 -11.07 2.49 -16.39
CA ASN A 19 -12.25 2.98 -17.09
C ASN A 19 -13.02 1.85 -17.79
N LYS A 20 -12.32 0.92 -18.44
CA LYS A 20 -12.93 -0.23 -19.11
C LYS A 20 -13.66 -1.16 -18.14
N ASN A 21 -13.23 -1.22 -16.89
CA ASN A 21 -13.82 -2.07 -15.88
C ASN A 21 -14.71 -1.30 -14.88
N ASN A 22 -14.99 -0.02 -15.16
CA ASN A 22 -15.81 0.84 -14.33
C ASN A 22 -15.29 1.02 -12.90
N PHE A 23 -13.97 1.03 -12.74
CA PHE A 23 -13.32 1.36 -11.47
C PHE A 23 -13.15 2.87 -11.37
N SER A 24 -13.58 3.44 -10.26
CA SER A 24 -13.48 4.88 -10.01
C SER A 24 -12.36 5.25 -9.04
N SER A 25 -11.73 4.28 -8.41
CA SER A 25 -10.67 4.49 -7.43
C SER A 25 -9.65 3.36 -7.45
N LEU A 26 -8.50 3.64 -6.87
CA LEU A 26 -7.39 2.69 -6.73
C LEU A 26 -7.02 2.57 -5.26
N VAL A 27 -6.58 1.39 -4.83
CA VAL A 27 -6.12 1.13 -3.46
C VAL A 27 -4.73 0.54 -3.51
N ILE A 28 -3.77 1.16 -2.85
CA ILE A 28 -2.37 0.73 -2.81
C ILE A 28 -1.87 0.67 -1.38
N GLY A 29 -1.31 -0.48 -0.99
CA GLY A 29 -0.59 -0.61 0.27
C GLY A 29 0.79 0.03 0.19
N ILE A 30 1.15 0.82 1.19
CA ILE A 30 2.45 1.47 1.29
C ILE A 30 3.29 0.72 2.32
N SER A 31 4.38 0.11 1.86
CA SER A 31 5.26 -0.70 2.71
C SER A 31 6.48 0.08 3.24
N GLY A 32 6.79 1.22 2.66
CA GLY A 32 8.05 1.93 2.85
C GLY A 32 9.14 1.50 1.87
N GLY A 33 8.90 0.48 1.04
CA GLY A 33 9.80 0.05 -0.03
C GLY A 33 9.56 0.78 -1.34
N ILE A 34 10.49 0.58 -2.28
CA ILE A 34 10.47 1.28 -3.57
C ILE A 34 9.29 0.85 -4.45
N ASP A 35 8.91 -0.42 -4.41
CA ASP A 35 7.85 -0.93 -5.28
C ASP A 35 6.51 -0.25 -4.99
N SER A 36 6.15 -0.15 -3.72
CA SER A 36 4.92 0.54 -3.32
C SER A 36 5.00 2.05 -3.57
N ALA A 37 6.17 2.64 -3.44
CA ALA A 37 6.38 4.06 -3.75
C ALA A 37 6.15 4.34 -5.23
N VAL A 38 6.71 3.54 -6.11
CA VAL A 38 6.53 3.68 -7.56
C VAL A 38 5.08 3.41 -7.96
N THR A 39 4.49 2.32 -7.47
CA THR A 39 3.11 1.94 -7.80
C THR A 39 2.12 3.01 -7.38
N SER A 40 2.24 3.53 -6.17
CA SER A 40 1.34 4.56 -5.67
C SER A 40 1.48 5.88 -6.42
N THR A 41 2.70 6.24 -6.81
CA THR A 41 2.95 7.45 -7.60
C THR A 41 2.33 7.34 -9.00
N LEU A 42 2.53 6.21 -9.67
CA LEU A 42 1.92 5.95 -10.98
C LEU A 42 0.39 5.96 -10.91
N SER A 43 -0.17 5.42 -9.84
CA SER A 43 -1.61 5.44 -9.59
C SER A 43 -2.13 6.86 -9.36
N ALA A 44 -1.43 7.65 -8.57
CA ALA A 44 -1.80 9.05 -8.32
C ALA A 44 -1.82 9.88 -9.61
N ARG A 45 -0.92 9.59 -10.54
CA ARG A 45 -0.84 10.28 -11.83
C ARG A 45 -2.04 10.03 -12.76
N THR A 46 -2.86 9.03 -12.47
CA THR A 46 -4.08 8.77 -13.25
C THR A 46 -5.19 9.79 -13.00
N ASN A 47 -5.08 10.58 -11.95
CA ASN A 47 -6.12 11.48 -11.40
C ASN A 47 -7.34 10.74 -10.83
N LEU A 48 -7.38 9.42 -10.85
CA LEU A 48 -8.40 8.67 -10.11
C LEU A 48 -8.18 8.84 -8.61
N GLN A 49 -9.26 8.76 -7.84
CA GLN A 49 -9.15 8.76 -6.38
C GLN A 49 -8.25 7.59 -5.96
N THR A 50 -7.15 7.89 -5.31
CA THR A 50 -6.12 6.92 -4.93
C THR A 50 -6.07 6.82 -3.41
N HIS A 51 -6.46 5.67 -2.90
CA HIS A 51 -6.39 5.35 -1.48
C HIS A 51 -5.06 4.67 -1.19
N VAL A 52 -4.25 5.29 -0.35
CA VAL A 52 -2.98 4.72 0.11
C VAL A 52 -3.12 4.25 1.55
N VAL A 53 -2.71 3.03 1.81
CA VAL A 53 -2.96 2.35 3.07
C VAL A 53 -1.62 1.97 3.71
N THR A 54 -1.38 2.48 4.91
CA THR A 54 -0.26 2.07 5.75
C THR A 54 -0.80 1.15 6.85
N MET A 55 -0.22 -0.04 6.96
CA MET A 55 -0.67 -1.07 7.91
C MET A 55 0.53 -1.61 8.68
N PRO A 56 1.05 -0.85 9.65
CA PRO A 56 2.17 -1.33 10.45
C PRO A 56 1.78 -2.56 11.27
N ILE A 57 2.69 -3.51 11.35
CA ILE A 57 2.61 -4.67 12.22
C ILE A 57 3.92 -4.77 12.97
N LEU A 58 3.88 -4.58 14.29
CA LEU A 58 5.06 -4.52 15.14
C LEU A 58 6.02 -3.38 14.76
N ASP A 59 7.20 -3.32 15.38
CA ASP A 59 8.09 -2.17 15.23
C ASP A 59 9.08 -2.34 14.08
N HIS A 60 8.70 -1.96 12.88
CA HIS A 60 9.60 -1.73 11.75
C HIS A 60 9.70 -0.23 11.48
N GLN A 61 10.25 0.51 12.44
CA GLN A 61 10.16 1.96 12.47
C GLN A 61 10.77 2.65 11.23
N THR A 62 11.88 2.13 10.70
CA THR A 62 12.51 2.67 9.49
C THR A 62 11.60 2.58 8.27
N LEU A 63 10.98 1.42 8.04
CA LEU A 63 10.05 1.24 6.93
C LEU A 63 8.76 2.06 7.15
N ASN A 64 8.25 2.10 8.37
CA ASN A 64 7.08 2.91 8.71
C ASN A 64 7.34 4.40 8.46
N ASN A 65 8.51 4.90 8.84
CA ASN A 65 8.89 6.30 8.60
C ASN A 65 9.01 6.61 7.11
N ARG A 66 9.61 5.73 6.32
CA ARG A 66 9.70 5.88 4.86
C ARG A 66 8.32 5.88 4.22
N GLY A 67 7.44 4.98 4.66
CA GLY A 67 6.07 4.92 4.17
C GLY A 67 5.30 6.18 4.48
N ASN A 68 5.36 6.67 5.70
CA ASN A 68 4.69 7.90 6.10
C ASN A 68 5.23 9.13 5.36
N ASN A 69 6.55 9.23 5.21
CA ASN A 69 7.18 10.31 4.43
C ASN A 69 6.73 10.28 2.97
N HIS A 70 6.62 9.11 2.37
CA HIS A 70 6.14 8.97 1.00
C HIS A 70 4.66 9.38 0.88
N VAL A 71 3.82 9.00 1.83
CA VAL A 71 2.41 9.43 1.87
C VAL A 71 2.31 10.95 1.96
N ASP A 72 3.10 11.57 2.83
CA ASP A 72 3.14 13.03 2.95
C ASP A 72 3.55 13.69 1.63
N TRP A 73 4.55 13.14 0.96
CA TRP A 73 4.97 13.60 -0.35
C TRP A 73 3.86 13.47 -1.40
N LEU A 74 3.15 12.34 -1.41
CA LEU A 74 2.01 12.14 -2.33
C LEU A 74 0.91 13.17 -2.09
N LYS A 75 0.54 13.39 -0.84
CA LYS A 75 -0.49 14.39 -0.48
C LYS A 75 -0.08 15.80 -0.89
N LYS A 76 1.19 16.12 -0.79
CA LYS A 76 1.72 17.43 -1.18
C LYS A 76 1.70 17.66 -2.68
N ASN A 77 1.92 16.61 -3.47
CA ASN A 77 2.09 16.71 -4.92
C ASN A 77 0.84 16.33 -5.71
N PHE A 78 -0.13 15.66 -5.10
CA PHE A 78 -1.35 15.21 -5.75
C PHE A 78 -2.58 15.52 -4.90
N LYS A 79 -3.67 15.88 -5.54
CA LYS A 79 -4.94 16.25 -4.86
C LYS A 79 -5.87 15.05 -4.65
N ASN A 80 -5.60 13.94 -5.31
CA ASN A 80 -6.46 12.76 -5.37
C ASN A 80 -6.02 11.64 -4.43
N ILE A 81 -5.37 11.98 -3.31
CA ILE A 81 -4.85 11.01 -2.35
C ILE A 81 -5.70 11.03 -1.08
N THR A 82 -6.13 9.85 -0.65
CA THR A 82 -6.70 9.62 0.68
C THR A 82 -5.82 8.62 1.42
N HIS A 83 -5.36 8.96 2.61
CA HIS A 83 -4.51 8.09 3.43
C HIS A 83 -5.35 7.37 4.48
N HIS A 84 -5.18 6.06 4.55
CA HIS A 84 -5.73 5.21 5.60
C HIS A 84 -4.58 4.62 6.41
N HIS A 85 -4.57 4.88 7.71
CA HIS A 85 -3.57 4.32 8.62
C HIS A 85 -4.24 3.29 9.53
N ILE A 86 -3.84 2.04 9.39
CA ILE A 86 -4.45 0.92 10.11
C ILE A 86 -3.34 0.13 10.80
N ASP A 87 -3.18 0.31 12.12
CA ASP A 87 -2.20 -0.44 12.90
C ASP A 87 -2.76 -1.83 13.19
N LEU A 88 -2.11 -2.86 12.68
CA LEU A 88 -2.51 -4.26 12.85
C LEU A 88 -1.70 -4.98 13.93
N SER A 89 -0.87 -4.28 14.69
CA SER A 89 0.04 -4.90 15.68
C SER A 89 -0.73 -5.66 16.74
N LYS A 90 -1.81 -5.10 17.29
CA LYS A 90 -2.61 -5.74 18.32
C LYS A 90 -3.30 -7.01 17.81
N VAL A 91 -3.90 -6.96 16.65
CA VAL A 91 -4.55 -8.11 16.01
C VAL A 91 -3.52 -9.22 15.76
N PHE A 92 -2.34 -8.85 15.27
CA PHE A 92 -1.28 -9.81 15.01
C PHE A 92 -0.75 -10.47 16.28
N ARG A 93 -0.59 -9.72 17.37
CA ARG A 93 -0.19 -10.28 18.68
C ARG A 93 -1.22 -11.27 19.21
N GLU A 94 -2.50 -10.96 19.11
CA GLU A 94 -3.57 -11.89 19.46
C GLU A 94 -3.50 -13.18 18.64
N PHE A 95 -3.21 -13.06 17.36
CA PHE A 95 -3.03 -14.20 16.47
C PHE A 95 -1.82 -15.05 16.89
N GLN A 96 -0.69 -14.42 17.21
CA GLN A 96 0.50 -15.11 17.72
C GLN A 96 0.22 -15.85 19.02
N ASP A 97 -0.48 -15.22 19.96
CA ASP A 97 -0.83 -15.81 21.25
C ASP A 97 -1.70 -17.06 21.08
N LYS A 98 -2.63 -17.04 20.13
CA LYS A 98 -3.49 -18.19 19.84
C LYS A 98 -2.75 -19.34 19.18
N LEU A 99 -1.77 -19.08 18.34
CA LEU A 99 -1.00 -20.10 17.63
C LEU A 99 0.13 -20.71 18.48
N GLY A 100 0.52 -20.04 19.56
CA GLY A 100 1.60 -20.50 20.44
C GLY A 100 3.01 -20.29 19.87
N SER A 101 4.01 -20.76 20.62
CA SER A 101 5.42 -20.49 20.35
C SER A 101 6.07 -21.36 19.26
N ASN A 102 5.32 -22.27 18.64
CA ASN A 102 5.86 -23.25 17.67
C ASN A 102 5.86 -22.78 16.22
N ASN A 103 5.54 -21.51 15.95
CA ASN A 103 5.49 -20.98 14.60
C ASN A 103 6.84 -20.42 14.18
N SER A 104 7.22 -20.68 12.92
CA SER A 104 8.43 -20.14 12.32
C SER A 104 8.26 -18.67 11.94
N GLU A 105 9.40 -17.96 11.79
CA GLU A 105 9.40 -16.58 11.26
C GLU A 105 8.73 -16.48 9.89
N HIS A 106 8.90 -17.49 9.03
CA HIS A 106 8.23 -17.57 7.72
C HIS A 106 6.71 -17.63 7.84
N GLY A 107 6.20 -18.41 8.80
CA GLY A 107 4.77 -18.48 9.07
C GLY A 107 4.20 -17.14 9.52
N TYR A 108 4.91 -16.43 10.37
CA TYR A 108 4.50 -15.10 10.82
C TYR A 108 4.57 -14.06 9.70
N ALA A 109 5.61 -14.09 8.87
CA ALA A 109 5.72 -13.18 7.71
C ALA A 109 4.55 -13.39 6.74
N ASN A 110 4.18 -14.63 6.46
CA ASN A 110 3.01 -14.95 5.63
C ASN A 110 1.70 -14.46 6.25
N SER A 111 1.54 -14.63 7.56
CA SER A 111 0.35 -14.16 8.28
C SER A 111 0.24 -12.64 8.25
N GLN A 112 1.35 -11.91 8.40
CA GLN A 112 1.38 -10.46 8.28
C GLN A 112 0.95 -10.00 6.88
N ALA A 113 1.47 -10.64 5.84
CA ALA A 113 1.13 -10.32 4.46
C ALA A 113 -0.37 -10.55 4.18
N ARG A 114 -0.93 -11.63 4.72
CA ARG A 114 -2.36 -11.95 4.57
C ARG A 114 -3.27 -10.99 5.33
N LEU A 115 -2.89 -10.59 6.54
CA LEU A 115 -3.63 -9.57 7.30
C LEU A 115 -3.68 -8.24 6.55
N ARG A 116 -2.57 -7.82 5.96
CA ARG A 116 -2.52 -6.60 5.15
C ARG A 116 -3.39 -6.71 3.90
N LYS A 117 -3.40 -7.88 3.26
CA LYS A 117 -4.27 -8.13 2.10
C LYS A 117 -5.75 -8.00 2.47
N ILE A 118 -6.15 -8.58 3.60
CA ILE A 118 -7.52 -8.45 4.12
C ILE A 118 -7.83 -6.98 4.42
N GLY A 119 -6.94 -6.26 5.08
CA GLY A 119 -7.12 -4.86 5.41
C GLY A 119 -7.33 -3.98 4.18
N ARG A 120 -6.54 -4.19 3.12
CA ARG A 120 -6.70 -3.44 1.86
C ARG A 120 -8.05 -3.69 1.20
N ALA A 121 -8.61 -4.89 1.32
CA ALA A 121 -9.89 -5.23 0.72
C ALA A 121 -11.07 -4.47 1.34
N HIS A 122 -10.89 -3.89 2.51
CA HIS A 122 -11.92 -3.15 3.24
C HIS A 122 -11.79 -1.63 3.14
N VAL A 123 -10.87 -1.14 2.33
CA VAL A 123 -10.65 0.29 2.13
C VAL A 123 -11.48 0.87 0.99
#